data_ebf5e775b1c30880b068a15fe590fbab
#
_entry.id   ebf5e775b1c30880b068a15fe590fbab
#
_cell.length_a   1.000
_cell.length_b   1.000
_cell.length_c   1.000
_cell.angle_alpha   90.00
_cell.angle_beta   90.00
_cell.angle_gamma   90.00
#
_symmetry.space_group_name_H-M   'P 1'
#
loop_
_entity.id
_entity.type
_entity.pdbx_description
1 polymer ?
#
loop_
_entity_poly.entity_id
_entity_poly.type
_entity_poly.pdbx_seq_one_letter_code
_entity_poly.pdbx_strand_id
1 'polypeptide(L)'
;MVKQFKNDFLWGASSSAFQIEGAWNEDGKGLTVADYNSFKKSAVQADTKVASDFYHRFKEDIALMKELGLKTYRFSLSWARIIPTGDGEINQSGIDFYNTVIDTLLENDILPFVTLYHFDLPFVLVEKYNGWADRRCVSAFQRYAQVCYQAFGDRVKNWQVTNEQNLMIRVDERMNMYDVAPENAEKIRVQMDYHMFVAHALATNDCHQLVVGGKVGPSVSSTMTYPSSNKPEDVWAARMNDNFKTNYALEMYCFGEYPGYYQEYLTKCGIYPETQPEDQAILKAAKPDFIALNYYRTLVASYLPTDEQHPLGTKEKDIDFDLYGYFKIEKNQHLKTSKYGAQIDPTGLRLVLNDYYRQYRLPLIITENGLGTPDHLTEDGKIHDDYRIAYLHDHIAACHAAISDGVELFGYCPWSVMDILSSHQGFKKRYGFIYVNREDHELKDLRRIKKDSFYWYQSVIKNNGLPEE
;
A
#
# COMPACT_ATOMS: atom_id res chain seq x y z
N MET A 1 24.24 -11.56 -20.51
CA MET A 1 24.13 -12.34 -19.26
C MET A 1 22.71 -12.18 -18.74
N VAL A 2 21.99 -13.28 -18.55
CA VAL A 2 20.64 -13.28 -17.93
C VAL A 2 20.74 -12.61 -16.55
N LYS A 3 19.90 -11.61 -16.28
CA LYS A 3 19.80 -10.97 -14.97
C LYS A 3 18.98 -11.86 -14.05
N GLN A 4 19.60 -12.88 -13.45
CA GLN A 4 18.94 -13.80 -12.53
C GLN A 4 18.93 -13.26 -11.11
N PHE A 5 17.83 -13.52 -10.41
CA PHE A 5 17.64 -13.24 -9.00
C PHE A 5 18.07 -14.46 -8.15
N LYS A 6 18.09 -14.31 -6.82
CA LYS A 6 18.33 -15.47 -5.93
C LYS A 6 17.23 -16.53 -6.12
N ASN A 7 17.55 -17.80 -5.89
CA ASN A 7 16.59 -18.90 -6.09
C ASN A 7 15.36 -18.82 -5.18
N ASP A 8 15.48 -18.19 -4.04
CA ASP A 8 14.43 -17.97 -3.04
C ASP A 8 13.71 -16.62 -3.20
N PHE A 9 13.95 -15.90 -4.30
CA PHE A 9 13.30 -14.64 -4.59
C PHE A 9 11.78 -14.81 -4.77
N LEU A 10 11.00 -14.01 -4.03
CA LEU A 10 9.55 -14.10 -4.03
C LEU A 10 8.95 -13.32 -5.20
N TRP A 11 8.77 -14.00 -6.32
CA TRP A 11 7.97 -13.49 -7.44
C TRP A 11 6.50 -13.58 -7.09
N GLY A 12 5.83 -12.44 -6.91
CA GLY A 12 4.44 -12.39 -6.49
C GLY A 12 3.57 -11.50 -7.35
N ALA A 13 2.40 -11.22 -6.83
CA ALA A 13 1.50 -10.16 -7.25
C ALA A 13 0.65 -9.72 -6.05
N SER A 14 -0.01 -8.57 -6.15
CA SER A 14 -0.73 -7.97 -5.02
C SER A 14 -2.20 -7.66 -5.35
N SER A 15 -2.99 -7.52 -4.29
CA SER A 15 -4.34 -6.93 -4.31
C SER A 15 -4.73 -6.42 -2.92
N SER A 16 -5.91 -5.80 -2.80
CA SER A 16 -6.51 -5.46 -1.50
C SER A 16 -7.97 -5.89 -1.44
N ALA A 17 -8.45 -6.19 -0.23
CA ALA A 17 -9.79 -6.73 0.01
C ALA A 17 -10.90 -5.88 -0.63
N PHE A 18 -10.99 -4.59 -0.28
CA PHE A 18 -12.09 -3.74 -0.77
C PHE A 18 -12.08 -3.53 -2.29
N GLN A 19 -10.92 -3.69 -2.95
CA GLN A 19 -10.79 -3.46 -4.38
C GLN A 19 -11.13 -4.69 -5.23
N ILE A 20 -11.13 -5.90 -4.65
CA ILE A 20 -11.38 -7.12 -5.40
C ILE A 20 -12.52 -7.99 -4.88
N GLU A 21 -12.76 -8.02 -3.55
CA GLU A 21 -13.65 -9.02 -2.97
C GLU A 21 -15.10 -8.89 -3.43
N GLY A 22 -15.69 -7.69 -3.34
CA GLY A 22 -17.13 -7.56 -3.41
C GLY A 22 -17.83 -8.11 -2.16
N ALA A 23 -19.01 -8.69 -2.31
CA ALA A 23 -19.76 -9.31 -1.23
C ALA A 23 -19.82 -8.42 0.05
N TRP A 24 -20.08 -7.13 -0.16
CA TRP A 24 -19.93 -6.08 0.85
C TRP A 24 -20.82 -6.25 2.09
N ASN A 25 -21.93 -6.96 1.98
CA ASN A 25 -22.89 -7.23 3.05
C ASN A 25 -23.21 -8.73 3.22
N GLU A 26 -22.36 -9.60 2.67
CA GLU A 26 -22.56 -11.05 2.78
C GLU A 26 -21.84 -11.62 4.00
N ASP A 27 -22.37 -12.73 4.52
CA ASP A 27 -21.82 -13.50 5.63
C ASP A 27 -21.45 -12.64 6.85
N GLY A 28 -22.28 -11.62 7.13
CA GLY A 28 -22.13 -10.76 8.30
C GLY A 28 -21.04 -9.70 8.22
N LYS A 29 -20.44 -9.46 7.04
CA LYS A 29 -19.47 -8.37 6.88
C LYS A 29 -20.08 -7.01 7.22
N GLY A 30 -19.38 -6.22 8.04
CA GLY A 30 -19.72 -4.84 8.36
C GLY A 30 -19.33 -3.87 7.24
N LEU A 31 -19.96 -2.69 7.25
CA LEU A 31 -19.60 -1.58 6.35
C LEU A 31 -18.21 -1.03 6.69
N THR A 32 -17.42 -0.70 5.67
CA THR A 32 -16.11 -0.04 5.83
C THR A 32 -16.14 1.41 5.33
N VAL A 33 -15.15 2.20 5.73
CA VAL A 33 -14.93 3.55 5.18
C VAL A 33 -14.74 3.50 3.66
N ALA A 34 -14.07 2.46 3.14
CA ALA A 34 -13.89 2.26 1.70
C ALA A 34 -15.23 2.01 0.99
N ASP A 35 -16.10 1.17 1.56
CA ASP A 35 -17.45 0.92 1.03
C ASP A 35 -18.27 2.23 1.01
N TYR A 36 -18.33 2.93 2.13
CA TYR A 36 -19.08 4.18 2.25
C TYR A 36 -18.64 5.23 1.23
N ASN A 37 -17.34 5.41 1.05
CA ASN A 37 -16.79 6.36 0.08
C ASN A 37 -17.05 5.93 -1.36
N SER A 38 -16.96 4.63 -1.66
CA SER A 38 -17.23 4.12 -3.00
C SER A 38 -18.70 4.29 -3.37
N PHE A 39 -19.63 4.09 -2.42
CA PHE A 39 -21.06 4.27 -2.65
C PHE A 39 -21.42 5.72 -2.95
N LYS A 40 -20.77 6.69 -2.31
CA LYS A 40 -20.92 8.12 -2.64
C LYS A 40 -20.51 8.44 -4.09
N LYS A 41 -19.58 7.67 -4.65
CA LYS A 41 -19.05 7.86 -6.01
C LYS A 41 -19.71 6.95 -7.05
N SER A 42 -20.68 6.11 -6.68
CA SER A 42 -21.29 5.08 -7.54
C SER A 42 -21.99 5.64 -8.78
N ALA A 43 -22.33 6.91 -8.79
CA ALA A 43 -22.89 7.57 -9.98
C ALA A 43 -21.85 7.81 -11.10
N VAL A 44 -20.56 7.86 -10.78
CA VAL A 44 -19.49 8.21 -11.74
C VAL A 44 -18.48 7.08 -11.98
N GLN A 45 -18.43 6.08 -11.10
CA GLN A 45 -17.55 4.92 -11.21
C GLN A 45 -18.14 3.69 -10.49
N ALA A 46 -17.57 2.52 -10.73
CA ALA A 46 -17.93 1.29 -9.99
C ALA A 46 -17.74 1.47 -8.49
N ASP A 47 -18.49 0.70 -7.72
CA ASP A 47 -18.38 0.63 -6.26
C ASP A 47 -17.86 -0.74 -5.78
N THR A 48 -17.71 -0.88 -4.45
CA THR A 48 -17.20 -2.08 -3.80
C THR A 48 -18.21 -3.22 -3.68
N LYS A 49 -19.47 -3.04 -4.09
CA LYS A 49 -20.51 -4.07 -3.89
C LYS A 49 -20.16 -5.39 -4.53
N VAL A 50 -19.62 -5.33 -5.75
CA VAL A 50 -19.16 -6.50 -6.48
C VAL A 50 -17.65 -6.46 -6.71
N ALA A 51 -17.05 -5.27 -6.88
CA ALA A 51 -15.63 -5.12 -7.22
C ALA A 51 -15.22 -6.09 -8.35
N SER A 52 -14.24 -6.95 -8.12
CA SER A 52 -13.85 -8.01 -9.07
C SER A 52 -14.48 -9.37 -8.75
N ASP A 53 -15.38 -9.42 -7.76
CA ASP A 53 -16.08 -10.63 -7.32
C ASP A 53 -15.15 -11.77 -6.85
N PHE A 54 -14.03 -11.40 -6.24
CA PHE A 54 -13.07 -12.38 -5.73
C PHE A 54 -13.67 -13.27 -4.62
N TYR A 55 -14.58 -12.73 -3.81
CA TYR A 55 -15.23 -13.49 -2.74
C TYR A 55 -15.85 -14.79 -3.25
N HIS A 56 -16.53 -14.77 -4.40
CA HIS A 56 -17.16 -15.93 -5.00
C HIS A 56 -16.25 -16.72 -5.94
N ARG A 57 -15.19 -16.08 -6.48
CA ARG A 57 -14.35 -16.62 -7.56
C ARG A 57 -12.90 -16.89 -7.15
N PHE A 58 -12.55 -16.78 -5.88
CA PHE A 58 -11.14 -16.90 -5.43
C PHE A 58 -10.47 -18.21 -5.87
N LYS A 59 -11.22 -19.32 -5.97
CA LYS A 59 -10.66 -20.60 -6.44
C LYS A 59 -10.23 -20.55 -7.91
N GLU A 60 -11.04 -19.92 -8.77
CA GLU A 60 -10.70 -19.66 -10.17
C GLU A 60 -9.48 -18.72 -10.26
N ASP A 61 -9.52 -17.64 -9.49
CA ASP A 61 -8.46 -16.65 -9.48
C ASP A 61 -7.12 -17.23 -8.98
N ILE A 62 -7.14 -18.05 -7.93
CA ILE A 62 -5.93 -18.72 -7.40
C ILE A 62 -5.40 -19.76 -8.40
N ALA A 63 -6.27 -20.47 -9.14
CA ALA A 63 -5.82 -21.36 -10.20
C ALA A 63 -5.08 -20.59 -11.30
N LEU A 64 -5.54 -19.39 -11.67
CA LEU A 64 -4.83 -18.51 -12.61
C LEU A 64 -3.51 -17.98 -12.03
N MET A 65 -3.44 -17.68 -10.73
CA MET A 65 -2.18 -17.31 -10.06
C MET A 65 -1.17 -18.48 -10.09
N LYS A 66 -1.62 -19.72 -9.89
CA LYS A 66 -0.79 -20.91 -10.04
C LYS A 66 -0.28 -21.07 -11.46
N GLU A 67 -1.16 -20.88 -12.47
CA GLU A 67 -0.76 -20.92 -13.88
C GLU A 67 0.26 -19.82 -14.20
N LEU A 68 0.09 -18.60 -13.66
CA LEU A 68 1.07 -17.51 -13.79
C LEU A 68 2.43 -17.88 -13.17
N GLY A 69 2.46 -18.82 -12.22
CA GLY A 69 3.66 -19.32 -11.55
C GLY A 69 4.04 -18.53 -10.29
N LEU A 70 3.09 -17.77 -9.69
CA LEU A 70 3.35 -16.99 -8.50
C LEU A 70 3.94 -17.84 -7.37
N LYS A 71 4.94 -17.31 -6.68
CA LYS A 71 5.54 -17.89 -5.46
C LYS A 71 4.90 -17.33 -4.20
N THR A 72 4.38 -16.11 -4.28
CA THR A 72 3.68 -15.46 -3.18
C THR A 72 2.54 -14.62 -3.71
N TYR A 73 1.50 -14.47 -2.90
CA TYR A 73 0.40 -13.55 -3.17
C TYR A 73 0.20 -12.63 -1.96
N ARG A 74 0.37 -11.32 -2.20
CA ARG A 74 0.11 -10.31 -1.17
C ARG A 74 -1.31 -9.81 -1.29
N PHE A 75 -2.09 -9.98 -0.22
CA PHE A 75 -3.47 -9.52 -0.14
C PHE A 75 -3.78 -8.96 1.25
N SER A 76 -4.82 -8.14 1.36
CA SER A 76 -5.27 -7.65 2.65
C SER A 76 -6.48 -8.44 3.16
N LEU A 77 -6.61 -8.47 4.48
CA LEU A 77 -7.84 -8.91 5.14
C LEU A 77 -8.78 -7.71 5.32
N SER A 78 -10.08 -7.92 5.24
CA SER A 78 -11.05 -6.90 5.63
C SER A 78 -11.35 -7.01 7.12
N TRP A 79 -10.95 -5.99 7.88
CA TRP A 79 -11.22 -5.93 9.32
C TRP A 79 -12.70 -6.08 9.62
N ALA A 80 -13.58 -5.40 8.85
CA ALA A 80 -15.01 -5.48 9.03
C ALA A 80 -15.64 -6.83 8.61
N ARG A 81 -14.91 -7.71 7.90
CA ARG A 81 -15.35 -9.08 7.64
C ARG A 81 -15.07 -9.97 8.83
N ILE A 82 -14.00 -9.73 9.56
CA ILE A 82 -13.57 -10.52 10.73
C ILE A 82 -14.21 -10.01 12.01
N ILE A 83 -14.29 -8.70 12.23
CA ILE A 83 -14.98 -8.05 13.34
C ILE A 83 -15.89 -6.96 12.77
N PRO A 84 -17.16 -7.24 12.45
CA PRO A 84 -18.04 -6.35 11.71
C PRO A 84 -18.22 -4.96 12.30
N THR A 85 -18.18 -4.84 13.63
CA THR A 85 -18.27 -3.57 14.35
C THR A 85 -16.90 -3.00 14.76
N GLY A 86 -15.81 -3.65 14.33
CA GLY A 86 -14.43 -3.26 14.59
C GLY A 86 -13.92 -3.63 15.99
N ASP A 87 -14.75 -3.52 17.03
CA ASP A 87 -14.42 -3.79 18.44
C ASP A 87 -15.35 -4.81 19.11
N GLY A 88 -16.35 -5.35 18.38
CA GLY A 88 -17.38 -6.25 18.88
C GLY A 88 -17.03 -7.74 18.73
N GLU A 89 -18.04 -8.56 18.47
CA GLU A 89 -17.93 -10.00 18.30
C GLU A 89 -17.17 -10.39 17.04
N ILE A 90 -16.48 -11.54 17.11
CA ILE A 90 -15.77 -12.13 15.97
C ILE A 90 -16.81 -12.78 15.05
N ASN A 91 -16.74 -12.50 13.78
CA ASN A 91 -17.53 -13.13 12.74
C ASN A 91 -16.81 -14.40 12.23
N GLN A 92 -17.31 -15.56 12.66
CA GLN A 92 -16.70 -16.83 12.28
C GLN A 92 -16.72 -17.05 10.76
N SER A 93 -17.78 -16.64 10.06
CA SER A 93 -17.86 -16.77 8.59
C SER A 93 -16.74 -16.00 7.90
N GLY A 94 -16.33 -14.83 8.43
CA GLY A 94 -15.19 -14.09 7.90
C GLY A 94 -13.86 -14.80 8.13
N ILE A 95 -13.68 -15.43 9.30
CA ILE A 95 -12.51 -16.27 9.59
C ILE A 95 -12.46 -17.47 8.64
N ASP A 96 -13.58 -18.17 8.45
CA ASP A 96 -13.68 -19.37 7.60
C ASP A 96 -13.41 -19.06 6.14
N PHE A 97 -13.86 -17.90 5.65
CA PHE A 97 -13.55 -17.42 4.30
C PHE A 97 -12.03 -17.28 4.11
N TYR A 98 -11.35 -16.53 4.98
CA TYR A 98 -9.90 -16.34 4.84
C TYR A 98 -9.10 -17.61 5.11
N ASN A 99 -9.55 -18.51 5.99
CA ASN A 99 -8.98 -19.85 6.12
C ASN A 99 -9.02 -20.58 4.78
N THR A 100 -10.17 -20.59 4.11
CA THR A 100 -10.33 -21.25 2.82
C THR A 100 -9.43 -20.61 1.73
N VAL A 101 -9.31 -19.29 1.70
CA VAL A 101 -8.40 -18.58 0.76
C VAL A 101 -6.94 -18.98 1.02
N ILE A 102 -6.50 -18.93 2.29
CA ILE A 102 -5.12 -19.27 2.69
C ILE A 102 -4.79 -20.73 2.35
N ASP A 103 -5.69 -21.66 2.69
CA ASP A 103 -5.50 -23.08 2.41
C ASP A 103 -5.44 -23.33 0.89
N THR A 104 -6.32 -22.70 0.11
CA THR A 104 -6.31 -22.81 -1.36
C THR A 104 -4.99 -22.26 -1.95
N LEU A 105 -4.43 -21.16 -1.41
CA LEU A 105 -3.12 -20.66 -1.84
C LEU A 105 -2.02 -21.68 -1.58
N LEU A 106 -1.96 -22.24 -0.37
CA LEU A 106 -0.94 -23.22 0.03
C LEU A 106 -1.05 -24.52 -0.76
N GLU A 107 -2.26 -25.00 -1.03
CA GLU A 107 -2.52 -26.17 -1.91
C GLU A 107 -2.01 -25.95 -3.35
N ASN A 108 -1.87 -24.71 -3.75
CA ASN A 108 -1.32 -24.29 -5.04
C ASN A 108 0.15 -23.85 -4.99
N ASP A 109 0.88 -24.14 -3.90
CA ASP A 109 2.28 -23.76 -3.66
C ASP A 109 2.53 -22.25 -3.72
N ILE A 110 1.53 -21.44 -3.34
CA ILE A 110 1.61 -19.97 -3.28
C ILE A 110 1.66 -19.55 -1.81
N LEU A 111 2.75 -18.89 -1.41
CA LEU A 111 2.90 -18.39 -0.04
C LEU A 111 1.98 -17.17 0.19
N PRO A 112 1.11 -17.20 1.24
CA PRO A 112 0.33 -16.04 1.60
C PRO A 112 1.21 -14.97 2.23
N PHE A 113 1.06 -13.71 1.77
CA PHE A 113 1.67 -12.52 2.33
C PHE A 113 0.53 -11.57 2.72
N VAL A 114 0.26 -11.43 4.01
CA VAL A 114 -0.99 -10.82 4.48
C VAL A 114 -0.78 -9.40 4.98
N THR A 115 -1.63 -8.48 4.52
CA THR A 115 -1.76 -7.12 5.05
C THR A 115 -2.98 -7.04 5.96
N LEU A 116 -2.81 -6.63 7.22
CA LEU A 116 -3.92 -6.54 8.17
C LEU A 116 -4.88 -5.39 7.84
N TYR A 117 -4.38 -4.23 7.42
CA TYR A 117 -5.19 -3.04 7.19
C TYR A 117 -4.80 -2.31 5.90
N HIS A 118 -5.77 -2.17 5.00
CA HIS A 118 -5.59 -1.51 3.70
C HIS A 118 -6.74 -0.53 3.41
N PHE A 119 -6.83 0.59 4.16
CA PHE A 119 -7.76 1.71 4.01
C PHE A 119 -9.26 1.41 4.31
N ASP A 120 -9.58 0.26 4.85
CA ASP A 120 -10.94 -0.25 5.01
C ASP A 120 -11.38 -0.35 6.48
N LEU A 121 -11.17 0.76 7.24
CA LEU A 121 -11.62 0.87 8.63
C LEU A 121 -13.12 0.52 8.76
N PRO A 122 -13.54 -0.32 9.74
CA PRO A 122 -14.95 -0.53 10.04
C PRO A 122 -15.66 0.79 10.30
N PHE A 123 -16.71 1.09 9.52
CA PHE A 123 -17.37 2.40 9.57
C PHE A 123 -18.02 2.70 10.92
N VAL A 124 -18.47 1.65 11.63
CA VAL A 124 -19.01 1.77 12.99
C VAL A 124 -18.03 2.40 13.98
N LEU A 125 -16.70 2.22 13.80
CA LEU A 125 -15.70 2.87 14.66
C LEU A 125 -15.64 4.38 14.42
N VAL A 126 -15.94 4.82 13.18
CA VAL A 126 -16.08 6.24 12.87
C VAL A 126 -17.31 6.81 13.55
N GLU A 127 -18.46 6.12 13.47
CA GLU A 127 -19.71 6.56 14.10
C GLU A 127 -19.62 6.60 15.63
N LYS A 128 -18.95 5.61 16.23
CA LYS A 128 -18.82 5.52 17.68
C LYS A 128 -17.88 6.56 18.31
N TYR A 129 -16.74 6.82 17.66
CA TYR A 129 -15.69 7.67 18.27
C TYR A 129 -14.71 8.29 17.28
N ASN A 130 -15.14 8.50 16.04
CA ASN A 130 -14.33 9.14 15.00
C ASN A 130 -13.06 8.35 14.60
N GLY A 131 -13.11 7.00 14.68
CA GLY A 131 -12.06 6.12 14.19
C GLY A 131 -10.69 6.40 14.82
N TRP A 132 -9.66 6.58 13.98
CA TRP A 132 -8.29 6.79 14.42
C TRP A 132 -8.04 8.08 15.23
N ALA A 133 -8.97 9.04 15.23
CA ALA A 133 -8.85 10.23 16.09
C ALA A 133 -8.94 9.89 17.59
N ASP A 134 -9.59 8.80 17.93
CA ASP A 134 -9.73 8.34 19.31
C ASP A 134 -8.80 7.17 19.62
N ARG A 135 -8.18 7.20 20.79
CA ARG A 135 -7.24 6.17 21.27
C ARG A 135 -7.86 4.77 21.35
N ARG A 136 -9.17 4.66 21.52
CA ARG A 136 -9.89 3.37 21.53
C ARG A 136 -9.69 2.57 20.25
N CYS A 137 -9.45 3.23 19.12
CA CYS A 137 -9.15 2.56 17.85
C CYS A 137 -7.85 1.75 17.91
N VAL A 138 -6.86 2.19 18.69
CA VAL A 138 -5.60 1.46 18.91
C VAL A 138 -5.86 0.08 19.51
N SER A 139 -6.63 0.03 20.59
CA SER A 139 -6.96 -1.24 21.28
C SER A 139 -7.86 -2.14 20.42
N ALA A 140 -8.80 -1.54 19.66
CA ALA A 140 -9.63 -2.29 18.73
C ALA A 140 -8.81 -2.94 17.62
N PHE A 141 -7.84 -2.20 17.06
CA PHE A 141 -6.92 -2.72 16.03
C PHE A 141 -6.01 -3.80 16.57
N GLN A 142 -5.44 -3.61 17.76
CA GLN A 142 -4.59 -4.63 18.40
C GLN A 142 -5.38 -5.94 18.57
N ARG A 143 -6.59 -5.87 19.09
CA ARG A 143 -7.45 -7.05 19.24
C ARG A 143 -7.73 -7.73 17.89
N TYR A 144 -8.02 -6.96 16.84
CA TYR A 144 -8.18 -7.48 15.49
C TYR A 144 -6.93 -8.20 14.98
N ALA A 145 -5.76 -7.60 15.16
CA ALA A 145 -4.48 -8.21 14.79
C ALA A 145 -4.24 -9.53 15.52
N GLN A 146 -4.50 -9.57 16.83
CA GLN A 146 -4.39 -10.79 17.65
C GLN A 146 -5.32 -11.90 17.15
N VAL A 147 -6.57 -11.58 16.81
CA VAL A 147 -7.52 -12.54 16.23
C VAL A 147 -6.98 -13.10 14.91
N CYS A 148 -6.43 -12.25 14.02
CA CYS A 148 -5.85 -12.69 12.76
C CYS A 148 -4.61 -13.58 12.98
N TYR A 149 -3.71 -13.22 13.89
CA TYR A 149 -2.53 -14.01 14.20
C TYR A 149 -2.88 -15.38 14.79
N GLN A 150 -3.88 -15.44 15.67
CA GLN A 150 -4.36 -16.69 16.25
C GLN A 150 -5.06 -17.59 15.21
N ALA A 151 -5.83 -17.00 14.29
CA ALA A 151 -6.58 -17.74 13.28
C ALA A 151 -5.73 -18.23 12.11
N PHE A 152 -4.68 -17.51 11.74
CA PHE A 152 -3.94 -17.74 10.50
C PHE A 152 -2.42 -17.90 10.67
N GLY A 153 -1.86 -17.56 11.84
CA GLY A 153 -0.42 -17.51 12.08
C GLY A 153 0.29 -18.87 12.08
N ASP A 154 -0.46 -19.97 12.16
CA ASP A 154 0.05 -21.32 11.94
C ASP A 154 0.55 -21.53 10.49
N ARG A 155 -0.07 -20.87 9.50
CA ARG A 155 0.15 -21.00 8.05
C ARG A 155 0.74 -19.73 7.42
N VAL A 156 0.34 -18.55 7.83
CA VAL A 156 0.86 -17.27 7.33
C VAL A 156 2.10 -16.88 8.12
N LYS A 157 3.21 -16.64 7.43
CA LYS A 157 4.50 -16.26 8.05
C LYS A 157 4.97 -14.86 7.70
N ASN A 158 4.42 -14.23 6.66
CA ASN A 158 4.79 -12.89 6.25
C ASN A 158 3.60 -11.93 6.42
N TRP A 159 3.78 -10.89 7.23
CA TRP A 159 2.74 -9.96 7.62
C TRP A 159 3.12 -8.51 7.36
N GLN A 160 2.20 -7.75 6.84
CA GLN A 160 2.22 -6.29 6.84
C GLN A 160 1.13 -5.79 7.78
N VAL A 161 1.44 -4.80 8.61
CA VAL A 161 0.42 -4.28 9.54
C VAL A 161 -0.51 -3.31 8.82
N THR A 162 0.03 -2.21 8.31
CA THR A 162 -0.73 -1.17 7.64
C THR A 162 -0.17 -0.90 6.26
N ASN A 163 -1.04 -0.79 5.23
CA ASN A 163 -0.62 -0.35 3.91
C ASN A 163 -0.54 1.18 3.84
N GLU A 164 0.62 1.71 3.41
CA GLU A 164 0.81 3.13 3.05
C GLU A 164 0.22 4.13 4.06
N GLN A 165 0.46 3.95 5.36
CA GLN A 165 -0.01 4.89 6.36
C GLN A 165 0.40 6.33 6.02
N ASN A 166 1.65 6.53 5.61
CA ASN A 166 2.22 7.82 5.24
C ASN A 166 1.51 8.53 4.07
N LEU A 167 0.84 7.77 3.20
CA LEU A 167 -0.01 8.33 2.15
C LEU A 167 -1.47 8.40 2.60
N MET A 168 -1.95 7.37 3.30
CA MET A 168 -3.34 7.28 3.73
C MET A 168 -3.77 8.48 4.56
N ILE A 169 -2.93 8.93 5.50
CA ILE A 169 -3.22 10.10 6.37
C ILE A 169 -3.39 11.41 5.59
N ARG A 170 -2.94 11.49 4.35
CA ARG A 170 -3.08 12.66 3.48
C ARG A 170 -4.36 12.64 2.63
N VAL A 171 -5.18 11.59 2.74
CA VAL A 171 -6.42 11.43 1.99
C VAL A 171 -7.61 11.55 2.94
N ASP A 172 -8.25 12.71 2.98
CA ASP A 172 -9.35 13.02 3.91
C ASP A 172 -10.47 11.97 3.87
N GLU A 173 -10.81 11.46 2.69
CA GLU A 173 -11.82 10.40 2.53
C GLU A 173 -11.45 9.10 3.25
N ARG A 174 -10.16 8.70 3.22
CA ARG A 174 -9.69 7.47 3.87
C ARG A 174 -9.65 7.61 5.39
N MET A 175 -9.41 8.83 5.87
CA MET A 175 -9.35 9.16 7.29
C MET A 175 -10.68 9.66 7.85
N ASN A 176 -11.74 9.74 7.04
CA ASN A 176 -13.05 10.26 7.41
C ASN A 176 -13.01 11.67 8.03
N MET A 177 -12.30 12.58 7.37
CA MET A 177 -12.09 13.95 7.87
C MET A 177 -13.06 15.00 7.28
N TYR A 178 -14.20 14.59 6.75
CA TYR A 178 -15.14 15.50 6.04
C TYR A 178 -15.68 16.66 6.88
N ASP A 179 -15.95 16.38 8.17
CA ASP A 179 -16.57 17.33 9.09
C ASP A 179 -15.54 17.99 10.02
N VAL A 180 -14.25 17.85 9.72
CA VAL A 180 -13.19 18.46 10.51
C VAL A 180 -12.98 19.90 10.05
N ALA A 181 -13.07 20.85 10.98
CA ALA A 181 -12.78 22.25 10.71
C ALA A 181 -11.33 22.42 10.18
N PRO A 182 -11.12 23.21 9.11
CA PRO A 182 -9.82 23.34 8.46
C PRO A 182 -8.67 23.70 9.41
N GLU A 183 -8.92 24.56 10.39
CA GLU A 183 -7.93 24.99 11.39
C GLU A 183 -7.47 23.86 12.32
N ASN A 184 -8.27 22.80 12.49
CA ASN A 184 -7.96 21.64 13.33
C ASN A 184 -7.47 20.43 12.51
N ALA A 185 -7.60 20.49 11.20
CA ALA A 185 -7.41 19.32 10.34
C ALA A 185 -6.01 18.71 10.48
N GLU A 186 -4.96 19.53 10.46
CA GLU A 186 -3.58 19.01 10.55
C GLU A 186 -3.26 18.44 11.94
N LYS A 187 -3.75 19.07 13.01
CA LYS A 187 -3.60 18.56 14.39
C LYS A 187 -4.27 17.20 14.56
N ILE A 188 -5.50 17.05 14.06
CA ILE A 188 -6.25 15.77 14.12
C ILE A 188 -5.54 14.71 13.28
N ARG A 189 -5.08 15.07 12.09
CA ARG A 189 -4.34 14.17 11.19
C ARG A 189 -3.07 13.61 11.85
N VAL A 190 -2.28 14.48 12.50
CA VAL A 190 -1.08 14.08 13.22
C VAL A 190 -1.43 13.17 14.41
N GLN A 191 -2.54 13.43 15.11
CA GLN A 191 -2.99 12.54 16.19
C GLN A 191 -3.43 11.17 15.68
N MET A 192 -4.17 11.13 14.57
CA MET A 192 -4.56 9.86 13.91
C MET A 192 -3.32 9.07 13.49
N ASP A 193 -2.35 9.73 12.86
CA ASP A 193 -1.09 9.12 12.44
C ASP A 193 -0.33 8.53 13.62
N TYR A 194 -0.23 9.26 14.72
CA TYR A 194 0.42 8.79 15.95
C TYR A 194 -0.29 7.56 16.54
N HIS A 195 -1.61 7.56 16.61
CA HIS A 195 -2.39 6.40 17.08
C HIS A 195 -2.15 5.18 16.21
N MET A 196 -2.05 5.36 14.89
CA MET A 196 -1.75 4.28 13.96
C MET A 196 -0.33 3.73 14.14
N PHE A 197 0.68 4.57 14.45
CA PHE A 197 2.02 4.09 14.80
C PHE A 197 2.03 3.23 16.07
N VAL A 198 1.28 3.65 17.09
CA VAL A 198 1.17 2.85 18.33
C VAL A 198 0.45 1.53 18.06
N ALA A 199 -0.64 1.55 17.29
CA ALA A 199 -1.37 0.34 16.88
C ALA A 199 -0.47 -0.61 16.06
N HIS A 200 0.30 -0.07 15.13
CA HIS A 200 1.29 -0.82 14.35
C HIS A 200 2.34 -1.48 15.25
N ALA A 201 2.87 -0.74 16.20
CA ALA A 201 3.88 -1.26 17.13
C ALA A 201 3.34 -2.39 18.00
N LEU A 202 2.11 -2.25 18.53
CA LEU A 202 1.44 -3.30 19.28
C LEU A 202 1.24 -4.55 18.41
N ALA A 203 0.73 -4.40 17.19
CA ALA A 203 0.53 -5.52 16.28
C ALA A 203 1.86 -6.18 15.87
N THR A 204 2.94 -5.43 15.71
CA THR A 204 4.30 -5.96 15.46
C THR A 204 4.77 -6.82 16.64
N ASN A 205 4.65 -6.31 17.87
CA ASN A 205 5.02 -7.04 19.07
C ASN A 205 4.17 -8.32 19.24
N ASP A 206 2.86 -8.23 19.00
CA ASP A 206 1.95 -9.37 19.07
C ASP A 206 2.26 -10.43 18.00
N CYS A 207 2.65 -10.04 16.79
CA CYS A 207 3.09 -10.97 15.74
C CYS A 207 4.29 -11.81 16.22
N HIS A 208 5.31 -11.17 16.77
CA HIS A 208 6.51 -11.86 17.27
C HIS A 208 6.20 -12.81 18.45
N GLN A 209 5.16 -12.51 19.23
CA GLN A 209 4.76 -13.35 20.37
C GLN A 209 3.85 -14.51 19.97
N LEU A 210 2.92 -14.27 19.03
CA LEU A 210 1.85 -15.20 18.71
C LEU A 210 2.13 -16.08 17.48
N VAL A 211 2.97 -15.61 16.55
CA VAL A 211 3.24 -16.32 15.29
C VAL A 211 4.64 -16.92 15.30
N VAL A 212 4.74 -18.21 15.51
CA VAL A 212 6.03 -18.92 15.49
C VAL A 212 6.68 -18.80 14.10
N GLY A 213 7.87 -18.18 14.05
CA GLY A 213 8.59 -17.90 12.81
C GLY A 213 7.94 -16.82 11.92
N GLY A 214 7.00 -16.06 12.49
CA GLY A 214 6.39 -14.92 11.81
C GLY A 214 7.40 -13.79 11.57
N LYS A 215 7.27 -13.15 10.41
CA LYS A 215 7.99 -11.94 10.03
C LYS A 215 6.98 -10.84 9.75
N VAL A 216 7.23 -9.65 10.27
CA VAL A 216 6.32 -8.52 10.16
C VAL A 216 7.07 -7.25 9.81
N GLY A 217 6.47 -6.41 8.96
CA GLY A 217 7.06 -5.14 8.59
C GLY A 217 6.03 -4.09 8.15
N PRO A 218 6.45 -2.81 8.11
CA PRO A 218 5.65 -1.73 7.55
C PRO A 218 5.54 -1.85 6.03
N SER A 219 4.52 -1.22 5.46
CA SER A 219 4.41 -0.96 4.03
C SER A 219 4.23 0.54 3.81
N VAL A 220 5.15 1.16 3.08
CA VAL A 220 5.16 2.60 2.84
C VAL A 220 4.96 2.94 1.37
N SER A 221 4.23 4.01 1.10
CA SER A 221 4.23 4.66 -0.22
C SER A 221 5.56 5.36 -0.41
N SER A 222 6.31 4.93 -1.40
CA SER A 222 7.69 5.37 -1.63
C SER A 222 7.78 6.27 -2.85
N THR A 223 8.47 7.38 -2.68
CA THR A 223 8.84 8.30 -3.77
C THR A 223 10.31 8.64 -3.67
N MET A 224 10.91 9.00 -4.78
CA MET A 224 12.22 9.64 -4.85
C MET A 224 12.00 11.06 -5.34
N THR A 225 12.59 12.04 -4.67
CA THR A 225 12.46 13.45 -5.05
C THR A 225 13.75 13.97 -5.61
N TYR A 226 13.69 14.46 -6.84
CA TYR A 226 14.81 15.16 -7.47
C TYR A 226 14.76 16.66 -7.14
N PRO A 227 15.91 17.33 -6.95
CA PRO A 227 15.91 18.77 -6.87
C PRO A 227 15.55 19.41 -8.23
N SER A 228 14.82 20.52 -8.22
CA SER A 228 14.48 21.24 -9.46
C SER A 228 15.69 21.89 -10.12
N SER A 229 16.74 22.16 -9.33
CA SER A 229 18.03 22.65 -9.80
C SER A 229 19.18 22.21 -8.88
N ASN A 230 20.40 22.55 -9.24
CA ASN A 230 21.59 22.30 -8.41
C ASN A 230 21.81 23.39 -7.33
N LYS A 231 20.87 24.29 -7.09
CA LYS A 231 20.92 25.24 -5.97
C LYS A 231 20.87 24.46 -4.65
N PRO A 232 21.70 24.81 -3.65
CA PRO A 232 21.69 24.13 -2.35
C PRO A 232 20.29 24.07 -1.69
N GLU A 233 19.49 25.14 -1.85
CA GLU A 233 18.14 25.23 -1.31
C GLU A 233 17.18 24.20 -1.97
N ASP A 234 17.29 23.99 -3.28
CA ASP A 234 16.47 23.01 -4.00
C ASP A 234 16.91 21.57 -3.68
N VAL A 235 18.22 21.34 -3.49
CA VAL A 235 18.73 20.04 -3.02
C VAL A 235 18.20 19.74 -1.61
N TRP A 236 18.18 20.74 -0.73
CA TRP A 236 17.60 20.63 0.60
C TRP A 236 16.11 20.37 0.53
N ALA A 237 15.36 21.11 -0.31
CA ALA A 237 13.92 20.94 -0.50
C ALA A 237 13.55 19.53 -0.95
N ALA A 238 14.30 18.95 -1.91
CA ALA A 238 14.08 17.56 -2.35
C ALA A 238 14.28 16.56 -1.20
N ARG A 239 15.35 16.73 -0.42
CA ARG A 239 15.60 15.89 0.76
C ARG A 239 14.50 16.01 1.80
N MET A 240 14.01 17.23 2.05
CA MET A 240 12.94 17.46 3.01
C MET A 240 11.61 16.91 2.54
N ASN A 241 11.33 16.92 1.22
CA ASN A 241 10.13 16.27 0.73
C ASN A 241 10.14 14.75 1.01
N ASP A 242 11.23 14.04 0.73
CA ASP A 242 11.36 12.61 1.07
C ASP A 242 11.23 12.38 2.58
N ASN A 243 11.82 13.27 3.38
CA ASN A 243 11.74 13.22 4.83
C ASN A 243 10.30 13.35 5.35
N PHE A 244 9.54 14.33 4.89
CA PHE A 244 8.17 14.58 5.33
C PHE A 244 7.14 13.62 4.72
N LYS A 245 7.44 13.01 3.57
CA LYS A 245 6.52 12.05 2.94
C LYS A 245 6.73 10.62 3.41
N THR A 246 7.97 10.18 3.61
CA THR A 246 8.23 8.75 3.84
C THR A 246 9.16 8.48 5.01
N ASN A 247 10.30 9.21 5.09
CA ASN A 247 11.34 8.86 6.06
C ASN A 247 10.88 9.03 7.51
N TYR A 248 10.05 10.02 7.83
CA TYR A 248 9.51 10.18 9.19
C TYR A 248 8.74 8.93 9.66
N ALA A 249 8.00 8.29 8.75
CA ALA A 249 7.26 7.08 9.05
C ALA A 249 8.19 5.87 9.22
N LEU A 250 9.20 5.74 8.34
CA LEU A 250 10.20 4.67 8.47
C LEU A 250 11.01 4.81 9.76
N GLU A 251 11.35 6.04 10.20
CA GLU A 251 11.99 6.30 11.49
C GLU A 251 11.10 5.83 12.65
N MET A 252 9.80 6.16 12.60
CA MET A 252 8.84 5.69 13.60
C MET A 252 8.75 4.17 13.65
N TYR A 253 8.67 3.49 12.49
CA TYR A 253 8.58 2.03 12.44
C TYR A 253 9.87 1.33 12.87
N CYS A 254 11.04 1.86 12.49
CA CYS A 254 12.32 1.20 12.72
C CYS A 254 12.93 1.55 14.08
N PHE A 255 12.75 2.78 14.56
CA PHE A 255 13.40 3.30 15.76
C PHE A 255 12.43 3.66 16.88
N GLY A 256 11.13 3.80 16.58
CA GLY A 256 10.09 4.10 17.57
C GLY A 256 10.07 5.54 18.03
N GLU A 257 10.61 6.47 17.24
CA GLU A 257 10.59 7.90 17.56
C GLU A 257 10.56 8.77 16.29
N TYR A 258 9.94 9.92 16.39
CA TYR A 258 9.99 10.91 15.32
C TYR A 258 11.41 11.46 15.14
N PRO A 259 11.89 11.64 13.90
CA PRO A 259 13.16 12.31 13.66
C PRO A 259 13.13 13.79 14.08
N GLY A 260 14.27 14.35 14.44
CA GLY A 260 14.38 15.69 15.00
C GLY A 260 13.75 16.80 14.14
N TYR A 261 13.89 16.73 12.81
CA TYR A 261 13.27 17.71 11.90
C TYR A 261 11.73 17.69 11.97
N TYR A 262 11.14 16.51 12.17
CA TYR A 262 9.70 16.35 12.24
C TYR A 262 9.17 16.78 13.62
N GLN A 263 9.88 16.43 14.70
CA GLN A 263 9.57 16.92 16.06
C GLN A 263 9.60 18.45 16.13
N GLU A 264 10.62 19.07 15.54
CA GLU A 264 10.74 20.53 15.48
C GLU A 264 9.56 21.16 14.72
N TYR A 265 9.19 20.60 13.56
CA TYR A 265 8.04 21.05 12.78
C TYR A 265 6.75 20.95 13.60
N LEU A 266 6.43 19.78 14.18
CA LEU A 266 5.24 19.56 14.99
C LEU A 266 5.16 20.55 16.16
N THR A 267 6.29 20.81 16.82
CA THR A 267 6.39 21.75 17.95
C THR A 267 6.16 23.19 17.51
N LYS A 268 6.82 23.62 16.43
CA LYS A 268 6.66 24.98 15.89
C LYS A 268 5.24 25.28 15.41
N CYS A 269 4.57 24.26 14.84
CA CYS A 269 3.18 24.39 14.40
C CYS A 269 2.16 24.20 15.54
N GLY A 270 2.59 23.82 16.76
CA GLY A 270 1.69 23.58 17.90
C GLY A 270 0.76 22.37 17.71
N ILE A 271 1.20 21.37 16.92
CA ILE A 271 0.42 20.19 16.55
C ILE A 271 1.06 18.87 17.03
N TYR A 272 1.96 18.92 18.01
CA TYR A 272 2.55 17.71 18.57
C TYR A 272 1.44 16.79 19.13
N PRO A 273 1.45 15.47 18.83
CA PRO A 273 0.36 14.59 19.25
C PRO A 273 0.35 14.39 20.77
N GLU A 274 -0.83 14.12 21.32
CA GLU A 274 -0.99 13.63 22.68
C GLU A 274 -0.49 12.21 22.79
N THR A 275 0.33 11.93 23.81
CA THR A 275 0.97 10.63 24.03
C THR A 275 0.58 10.05 25.39
N GLN A 276 0.70 8.72 25.55
CA GLN A 276 0.57 8.06 26.84
C GLN A 276 1.95 7.66 27.37
N PRO A 277 2.13 7.51 28.68
CA PRO A 277 3.44 7.19 29.28
C PRO A 277 4.09 5.89 28.75
N GLU A 278 3.28 4.89 28.39
CA GLU A 278 3.72 3.60 27.87
C GLU A 278 4.08 3.60 26.38
N ASP A 279 3.63 4.57 25.62
CA ASP A 279 3.76 4.58 24.15
C ASP A 279 5.21 4.46 23.68
N GLN A 280 6.11 5.20 24.32
CA GLN A 280 7.52 5.21 23.95
C GLN A 280 8.16 3.81 24.10
N ALA A 281 7.78 3.07 25.15
CA ALA A 281 8.27 1.71 25.37
C ALA A 281 7.70 0.75 24.31
N ILE A 282 6.42 0.87 23.99
CA ILE A 282 5.73 0.08 22.96
C ILE A 282 6.38 0.30 21.58
N LEU A 283 6.54 1.56 21.18
CA LEU A 283 7.14 1.94 19.91
C LEU A 283 8.59 1.45 19.77
N LYS A 284 9.41 1.61 20.80
CA LYS A 284 10.81 1.16 20.79
C LYS A 284 10.99 -0.35 20.81
N ALA A 285 10.03 -1.09 21.38
CA ALA A 285 10.06 -2.55 21.39
C ALA A 285 9.73 -3.17 20.02
N ALA A 286 8.91 -2.49 19.21
CA ALA A 286 8.49 -2.97 17.91
C ALA A 286 9.66 -2.88 16.91
N LYS A 287 10.17 -4.04 16.49
CA LYS A 287 11.26 -4.14 15.52
C LYS A 287 10.76 -4.84 14.27
N PRO A 288 10.72 -4.14 13.11
CA PRO A 288 10.33 -4.79 11.86
C PRO A 288 11.41 -5.76 11.38
N ASP A 289 10.98 -6.85 10.74
CA ASP A 289 11.88 -7.84 10.13
C ASP A 289 12.31 -7.45 8.72
N PHE A 290 11.52 -6.61 8.06
CA PHE A 290 11.73 -6.11 6.70
C PHE A 290 11.02 -4.77 6.50
N ILE A 291 11.33 -4.08 5.41
CA ILE A 291 10.55 -2.94 4.91
C ILE A 291 9.89 -3.34 3.60
N ALA A 292 8.56 -3.26 3.55
CA ALA A 292 7.82 -3.33 2.31
C ALA A 292 7.59 -1.92 1.74
N LEU A 293 7.69 -1.81 0.42
CA LEU A 293 7.50 -0.54 -0.25
C LEU A 293 6.61 -0.68 -1.49
N ASN A 294 5.80 0.34 -1.71
CA ASN A 294 5.01 0.54 -2.91
C ASN A 294 5.62 1.70 -3.70
N TYR A 295 5.94 1.45 -4.97
CA TYR A 295 6.62 2.45 -5.79
C TYR A 295 5.90 2.63 -7.13
N TYR A 296 5.53 3.87 -7.44
CA TYR A 296 4.82 4.19 -8.68
C TYR A 296 5.44 5.36 -9.46
N ARG A 297 6.17 6.27 -8.79
CA ARG A 297 6.65 7.51 -9.41
C ARG A 297 7.74 8.19 -8.59
N THR A 298 8.36 9.17 -9.22
CA THR A 298 9.25 10.15 -8.58
C THR A 298 8.60 11.55 -8.56
N LEU A 299 9.19 12.45 -7.80
CA LEU A 299 8.78 13.85 -7.68
C LEU A 299 9.96 14.76 -8.00
N VAL A 300 9.67 16.05 -8.13
CA VAL A 300 10.68 17.13 -8.19
C VAL A 300 10.27 18.18 -7.16
N ALA A 301 11.24 18.75 -6.47
CA ALA A 301 10.98 19.82 -5.51
C ALA A 301 11.95 20.99 -5.65
N SER A 302 11.41 22.20 -5.47
CA SER A 302 12.15 23.44 -5.27
C SER A 302 11.89 23.99 -3.86
N TYR A 303 12.76 24.86 -3.39
CA TYR A 303 12.57 25.51 -2.09
C TYR A 303 11.38 26.46 -2.11
N LEU A 304 10.54 26.39 -1.07
CA LEU A 304 9.39 27.25 -0.84
C LEU A 304 9.61 28.06 0.44
N PRO A 305 9.91 29.36 0.36
CA PRO A 305 10.10 30.18 1.56
C PRO A 305 8.79 30.47 2.28
N THR A 306 8.89 30.82 3.55
CA THR A 306 7.78 31.44 4.33
C THR A 306 7.75 32.94 4.08
N ASP A 307 6.57 33.55 4.23
CA ASP A 307 6.36 35.00 4.29
C ASP A 307 5.29 35.36 5.33
N GLU A 308 4.92 36.64 5.46
CA GLU A 308 3.91 37.09 6.43
C GLU A 308 2.52 36.48 6.16
N GLN A 309 2.18 36.19 4.91
CA GLN A 309 0.88 35.62 4.51
C GLN A 309 0.90 34.08 4.52
N HIS A 310 2.08 33.48 4.44
CA HIS A 310 2.30 32.07 4.34
C HIS A 310 3.32 31.62 5.39
N PRO A 311 2.89 31.48 6.66
CA PRO A 311 3.75 30.94 7.72
C PRO A 311 4.09 29.47 7.48
N LEU A 312 4.97 28.94 8.31
CA LEU A 312 5.31 27.52 8.30
C LEU A 312 4.05 26.65 8.34
N GLY A 313 3.88 25.75 7.37
CA GLY A 313 2.72 24.85 7.29
C GLY A 313 2.41 24.37 5.87
N THR A 314 1.46 23.45 5.75
CA THR A 314 1.00 22.93 4.47
C THR A 314 0.14 23.94 3.71
N LYS A 315 0.38 24.04 2.41
CA LYS A 315 -0.38 24.92 1.51
C LYS A 315 -1.71 24.31 1.07
N GLU A 316 -1.71 23.02 0.76
CA GLU A 316 -2.85 22.33 0.18
C GLU A 316 -3.05 20.96 0.83
N LYS A 317 -4.30 20.48 0.79
CA LYS A 317 -4.71 19.17 1.30
C LYS A 317 -4.63 18.14 0.17
N ASP A 318 -3.44 17.71 -0.22
CA ASP A 318 -3.27 16.69 -1.25
C ASP A 318 -2.14 15.73 -0.89
N ILE A 319 -2.12 14.59 -1.59
CA ILE A 319 -1.03 13.61 -1.54
C ILE A 319 0.31 14.28 -1.88
N ASP A 320 0.32 15.20 -2.85
CA ASP A 320 1.47 16.01 -3.22
C ASP A 320 1.30 17.44 -2.71
N PHE A 321 1.51 17.60 -1.43
CA PHE A 321 1.40 18.90 -0.77
C PHE A 321 2.70 19.71 -0.86
N ASP A 322 2.54 21.02 -0.95
CA ASP A 322 3.60 21.99 -0.73
C ASP A 322 3.74 22.28 0.77
N LEU A 323 4.96 22.52 1.24
CA LEU A 323 5.22 22.84 2.65
C LEU A 323 6.03 24.13 2.73
N TYR A 324 5.39 25.22 3.18
CA TYR A 324 6.05 26.50 3.37
C TYR A 324 7.20 26.40 4.38
N GLY A 325 8.33 26.97 4.05
CA GLY A 325 9.59 26.85 4.79
C GLY A 325 10.46 25.66 4.37
N TYR A 326 9.95 24.78 3.49
CA TYR A 326 10.67 23.58 3.07
C TYR A 326 10.63 23.35 1.56
N PHE A 327 9.47 23.01 0.96
CA PHE A 327 9.44 22.58 -0.44
C PHE A 327 8.13 22.89 -1.14
N LYS A 328 8.23 23.04 -2.47
CA LYS A 328 7.16 23.07 -3.45
C LYS A 328 7.35 21.95 -4.45
N ILE A 329 6.29 21.20 -4.75
CA ILE A 329 6.31 20.12 -5.72
C ILE A 329 6.23 20.66 -7.15
N GLU A 330 7.08 20.11 -8.01
CA GLU A 330 7.15 20.44 -9.42
C GLU A 330 7.09 19.18 -10.28
N LYS A 331 6.84 19.35 -11.58
CA LYS A 331 6.79 18.26 -12.55
C LYS A 331 8.17 18.03 -13.16
N ASN A 332 8.63 16.78 -13.22
CA ASN A 332 9.84 16.42 -13.95
C ASN A 332 9.58 16.48 -15.46
N GLN A 333 10.35 17.32 -16.15
CA GLN A 333 10.22 17.52 -17.59
C GLN A 333 10.97 16.48 -18.42
N HIS A 334 11.80 15.65 -17.78
CA HIS A 334 12.67 14.67 -18.45
C HIS A 334 12.11 13.25 -18.45
N LEU A 335 10.99 13.02 -17.75
CA LEU A 335 10.38 11.71 -17.61
C LEU A 335 9.13 11.57 -18.47
N LYS A 336 8.92 10.37 -19.02
CA LYS A 336 7.64 9.99 -19.62
C LYS A 336 6.56 9.92 -18.54
N THR A 337 5.34 10.23 -18.91
CA THR A 337 4.18 10.10 -18.02
C THR A 337 3.23 9.03 -18.53
N SER A 338 2.59 8.33 -17.59
CA SER A 338 1.48 7.45 -17.88
C SER A 338 0.26 8.26 -18.39
N LYS A 339 -0.75 7.56 -18.90
CA LYS A 339 -2.00 8.17 -19.34
C LYS A 339 -2.74 8.94 -18.23
N TYR A 340 -2.49 8.59 -16.97
CA TYR A 340 -3.01 9.24 -15.77
C TYR A 340 -2.00 10.17 -15.07
N GLY A 341 -0.95 10.59 -15.76
CA GLY A 341 -0.02 11.60 -15.30
C GLY A 341 1.09 11.12 -14.35
N ALA A 342 1.11 9.85 -13.96
CA ALA A 342 2.20 9.31 -13.14
C ALA A 342 3.50 9.26 -13.95
N GLN A 343 4.59 9.78 -13.39
CA GLN A 343 5.92 9.77 -14.02
C GLN A 343 6.52 8.36 -13.93
N ILE A 344 7.07 7.87 -15.05
CA ILE A 344 7.66 6.54 -15.16
C ILE A 344 9.15 6.67 -14.94
N ASP A 345 9.66 6.10 -13.85
CA ASP A 345 11.06 6.24 -13.47
C ASP A 345 11.64 4.98 -12.78
N PRO A 346 12.17 4.04 -13.55
CA PRO A 346 12.84 2.87 -12.98
C PRO A 346 14.16 3.22 -12.26
N THR A 347 14.83 4.32 -12.65
CA THR A 347 16.04 4.79 -11.94
C THR A 347 15.69 5.27 -10.52
N GLY A 348 14.57 5.96 -10.37
CA GLY A 348 14.07 6.38 -9.07
C GLY A 348 13.80 5.19 -8.13
N LEU A 349 13.27 4.08 -8.66
CA LEU A 349 13.12 2.85 -7.88
C LEU A 349 14.47 2.32 -7.36
N ARG A 350 15.50 2.26 -8.23
CA ARG A 350 16.85 1.84 -7.82
C ARG A 350 17.42 2.74 -6.71
N LEU A 351 17.20 4.06 -6.81
CA LEU A 351 17.66 5.03 -5.81
C LEU A 351 16.95 4.83 -4.47
N VAL A 352 15.61 4.68 -4.46
CA VAL A 352 14.82 4.40 -3.24
C VAL A 352 15.32 3.13 -2.55
N LEU A 353 15.50 2.03 -3.29
CA LEU A 353 15.97 0.76 -2.75
C LEU A 353 17.36 0.91 -2.10
N ASN A 354 18.29 1.61 -2.75
CA ASN A 354 19.61 1.88 -2.20
C ASN A 354 19.55 2.75 -0.94
N ASP A 355 18.75 3.83 -0.95
CA ASP A 355 18.64 4.74 0.19
C ASP A 355 18.03 4.04 1.41
N TYR A 356 16.94 3.28 1.25
CA TYR A 356 16.32 2.58 2.37
C TYR A 356 17.24 1.49 2.93
N TYR A 357 17.84 0.65 2.08
CA TYR A 357 18.77 -0.37 2.56
C TYR A 357 19.99 0.22 3.25
N ARG A 358 20.55 1.31 2.73
CA ARG A 358 21.67 2.02 3.33
C ARG A 358 21.32 2.58 4.73
N GLN A 359 20.10 3.12 4.89
CA GLN A 359 19.67 3.81 6.11
C GLN A 359 19.20 2.82 7.19
N TYR A 360 18.40 1.83 6.82
CA TYR A 360 17.73 0.96 7.80
C TYR A 360 18.35 -0.42 7.95
N ARG A 361 19.13 -0.89 6.98
CA ARG A 361 19.80 -2.20 6.99
C ARG A 361 18.85 -3.38 7.20
N LEU A 362 17.61 -3.27 6.76
CA LEU A 362 16.61 -4.32 6.76
C LEU A 362 16.40 -4.86 5.35
N PRO A 363 16.07 -6.15 5.19
CA PRO A 363 15.64 -6.69 3.91
C PRO A 363 14.45 -5.92 3.34
N LEU A 364 14.42 -5.74 2.02
CA LEU A 364 13.37 -4.99 1.33
C LEU A 364 12.51 -5.93 0.47
N ILE A 365 11.23 -5.59 0.35
CA ILE A 365 10.32 -6.20 -0.62
C ILE A 365 9.48 -5.12 -1.30
N ILE A 366 9.32 -5.23 -2.62
CA ILE A 366 8.36 -4.38 -3.34
C ILE A 366 7.01 -5.09 -3.31
N THR A 367 6.04 -4.46 -2.65
CA THR A 367 4.68 -5.00 -2.49
C THR A 367 3.66 -4.37 -3.42
N GLU A 368 4.01 -3.25 -4.04
CA GLU A 368 3.25 -2.70 -5.17
C GLU A 368 4.17 -1.96 -6.12
N ASN A 369 4.05 -2.28 -7.40
CA ASN A 369 4.61 -1.53 -8.52
C ASN A 369 3.79 -1.85 -9.77
N GLY A 370 3.33 -0.87 -10.51
CA GLY A 370 2.47 -1.14 -11.65
C GLY A 370 2.07 0.10 -12.43
N LEU A 371 1.52 -0.13 -13.61
CA LEU A 371 1.05 0.91 -14.51
C LEU A 371 -0.45 0.77 -14.75
N GLY A 372 -1.23 1.70 -14.19
CA GLY A 372 -2.66 1.78 -14.46
C GLY A 372 -2.93 2.48 -15.78
N THR A 373 -3.61 1.81 -16.70
CA THR A 373 -4.05 2.36 -17.99
C THR A 373 -5.42 1.81 -18.37
N PRO A 374 -6.14 2.44 -19.34
CA PRO A 374 -7.27 1.78 -19.97
C PRO A 374 -6.78 0.62 -20.84
N ASP A 375 -7.33 -0.58 -20.62
CA ASP A 375 -7.11 -1.74 -21.48
C ASP A 375 -8.35 -1.97 -22.35
N HIS A 376 -8.15 -2.45 -23.56
CA HIS A 376 -9.21 -2.70 -24.53
C HIS A 376 -9.23 -4.17 -24.93
N LEU A 377 -10.41 -4.78 -24.78
CA LEU A 377 -10.66 -6.12 -25.31
C LEU A 377 -10.82 -6.02 -26.83
N THR A 378 -9.96 -6.72 -27.56
CA THR A 378 -10.00 -6.78 -29.03
C THR A 378 -11.11 -7.71 -29.52
N GLU A 379 -11.46 -7.65 -30.80
CA GLU A 379 -12.51 -8.48 -31.40
C GLU A 379 -12.19 -9.98 -31.33
N ASP A 380 -10.91 -10.35 -31.34
CA ASP A 380 -10.44 -11.73 -31.15
C ASP A 380 -10.34 -12.16 -29.67
N GLY A 381 -10.81 -11.32 -28.76
CA GLY A 381 -10.91 -11.65 -27.34
C GLY A 381 -9.61 -11.55 -26.55
N LYS A 382 -8.64 -10.77 -27.03
CA LYS A 382 -7.33 -10.55 -26.38
C LYS A 382 -7.19 -9.16 -25.79
N ILE A 383 -6.20 -9.00 -24.92
CA ILE A 383 -5.75 -7.70 -24.39
C ILE A 383 -4.25 -7.58 -24.66
N HIS A 384 -3.91 -6.63 -25.54
CA HIS A 384 -2.52 -6.30 -25.86
C HIS A 384 -2.06 -5.17 -24.97
N ASP A 385 -1.13 -5.43 -24.05
CA ASP A 385 -0.64 -4.49 -23.05
C ASP A 385 0.90 -4.38 -23.01
N ASP A 386 1.53 -4.26 -24.19
CA ASP A 386 3.00 -4.11 -24.36
C ASP A 386 3.58 -2.97 -23.53
N TYR A 387 2.83 -1.90 -23.33
CA TYR A 387 3.21 -0.78 -22.47
C TYR A 387 3.40 -1.21 -21.00
N ARG A 388 2.62 -2.20 -20.53
CA ARG A 388 2.75 -2.76 -19.19
C ARG A 388 3.98 -3.66 -19.10
N ILE A 389 4.22 -4.46 -20.14
CA ILE A 389 5.42 -5.28 -20.28
C ILE A 389 6.67 -4.41 -20.23
N ALA A 390 6.72 -3.34 -21.05
CA ALA A 390 7.85 -2.42 -21.07
C ALA A 390 8.08 -1.75 -19.69
N TYR A 391 7.00 -1.31 -19.02
CA TYR A 391 7.09 -0.72 -17.68
C TYR A 391 7.67 -1.70 -16.66
N LEU A 392 7.13 -2.92 -16.61
CA LEU A 392 7.57 -3.95 -15.64
C LEU A 392 9.00 -4.40 -15.94
N HIS A 393 9.36 -4.57 -17.23
CA HIS A 393 10.72 -4.92 -17.66
C HIS A 393 11.74 -3.93 -17.09
N ASP A 394 11.52 -2.62 -17.29
CA ASP A 394 12.46 -1.59 -16.85
C ASP A 394 12.58 -1.52 -15.32
N HIS A 395 11.46 -1.70 -14.60
CA HIS A 395 11.47 -1.70 -13.14
C HIS A 395 12.11 -2.97 -12.56
N ILE A 396 11.89 -4.14 -13.16
CA ILE A 396 12.57 -5.39 -12.75
C ILE A 396 14.08 -5.28 -13.04
N ALA A 397 14.47 -4.65 -14.16
CA ALA A 397 15.89 -4.38 -14.44
C ALA A 397 16.52 -3.46 -13.38
N ALA A 398 15.77 -2.44 -12.91
CA ALA A 398 16.20 -1.56 -11.82
C ALA A 398 16.34 -2.31 -10.49
N CYS A 399 15.43 -3.23 -10.18
CA CYS A 399 15.53 -4.12 -9.01
C CYS A 399 16.82 -4.97 -9.05
N HIS A 400 17.11 -5.59 -10.20
CA HIS A 400 18.33 -6.36 -10.36
C HIS A 400 19.60 -5.49 -10.19
N ALA A 401 19.57 -4.26 -10.73
CA ALA A 401 20.67 -3.31 -10.56
C ALA A 401 20.87 -2.92 -9.08
N ALA A 402 19.78 -2.70 -8.33
CA ALA A 402 19.84 -2.43 -6.89
C ALA A 402 20.45 -3.60 -6.10
N ILE A 403 20.07 -4.85 -6.44
CA ILE A 403 20.71 -6.05 -5.86
C ILE A 403 22.21 -6.07 -6.16
N SER A 404 22.61 -5.72 -7.38
CA SER A 404 24.03 -5.63 -7.76
C SER A 404 24.77 -4.51 -7.01
N ASP A 405 24.07 -3.47 -6.57
CA ASP A 405 24.61 -2.42 -5.69
C ASP A 405 24.77 -2.89 -4.23
N GLY A 406 24.26 -4.07 -3.88
CA GLY A 406 24.33 -4.67 -2.54
C GLY A 406 23.06 -4.59 -1.72
N VAL A 407 21.93 -4.20 -2.32
CA VAL A 407 20.63 -4.18 -1.64
C VAL A 407 20.10 -5.61 -1.42
N GLU A 408 19.64 -5.91 -0.23
CA GLU A 408 18.93 -7.15 0.08
C GLU A 408 17.45 -7.02 -0.27
N LEU A 409 17.11 -7.25 -1.54
CA LEU A 409 15.75 -7.30 -2.04
C LEU A 409 15.33 -8.77 -2.17
N PHE A 410 14.26 -9.18 -1.46
CA PHE A 410 13.84 -10.59 -1.41
C PHE A 410 12.55 -10.90 -2.15
N GLY A 411 11.85 -9.91 -2.71
CA GLY A 411 10.63 -10.16 -3.48
C GLY A 411 10.13 -8.94 -4.26
N TYR A 412 9.27 -9.24 -5.24
CA TYR A 412 8.63 -8.26 -6.11
C TYR A 412 7.21 -8.69 -6.42
N CYS A 413 6.23 -7.88 -6.01
CA CYS A 413 4.81 -8.13 -6.19
C CYS A 413 4.17 -6.96 -6.96
N PRO A 414 3.99 -7.08 -8.29
CA PRO A 414 3.29 -6.07 -9.08
C PRO A 414 1.86 -5.80 -8.58
N TRP A 415 1.44 -4.57 -8.70
CA TRP A 415 0.06 -4.16 -8.56
C TRP A 415 -0.60 -4.10 -9.93
N SER A 416 -1.49 -5.04 -10.25
CA SER A 416 -2.11 -6.08 -9.44
C SER A 416 -2.20 -7.41 -10.20
N VAL A 417 -2.59 -8.49 -9.50
CA VAL A 417 -2.75 -9.81 -10.14
C VAL A 417 -3.87 -9.80 -11.19
N MET A 418 -5.00 -9.16 -10.88
CA MET A 418 -6.16 -8.97 -11.76
C MET A 418 -6.58 -7.50 -11.78
N ASP A 419 -7.45 -7.14 -12.70
CA ASP A 419 -8.04 -5.81 -12.68
C ASP A 419 -8.87 -5.61 -11.41
N ILE A 420 -8.68 -4.47 -10.79
CA ILE A 420 -9.24 -4.08 -9.50
C ILE A 420 -10.11 -2.84 -9.64
N LEU A 421 -10.92 -2.57 -8.63
CA LEU A 421 -11.60 -1.30 -8.46
C LEU A 421 -10.57 -0.22 -8.09
N SER A 422 -10.14 0.61 -9.06
CA SER A 422 -9.28 1.75 -8.77
C SER A 422 -10.03 2.79 -7.92
N SER A 423 -9.40 3.27 -6.85
CA SER A 423 -10.01 4.24 -5.91
C SER A 423 -10.42 5.56 -6.57
N HIS A 424 -9.84 5.93 -7.71
CA HIS A 424 -10.07 7.23 -8.37
C HIS A 424 -10.75 7.14 -9.73
N GLN A 425 -10.60 6.02 -10.48
CA GLN A 425 -11.11 5.88 -11.84
C GLN A 425 -11.87 4.57 -12.09
N GLY A 426 -12.30 3.87 -11.03
CA GLY A 426 -13.06 2.64 -11.18
C GLY A 426 -12.33 1.60 -12.05
N PHE A 427 -13.06 0.89 -12.91
CA PHE A 427 -12.50 -0.09 -13.85
C PHE A 427 -11.96 0.51 -15.16
N LYS A 428 -12.02 1.82 -15.34
CA LYS A 428 -11.34 2.51 -16.47
C LYS A 428 -9.82 2.46 -16.34
N LYS A 429 -9.30 2.42 -15.10
CA LYS A 429 -7.87 2.34 -14.81
C LYS A 429 -7.51 0.93 -14.35
N ARG A 430 -6.94 0.16 -15.26
CA ARG A 430 -6.65 -1.26 -15.08
C ARG A 430 -5.16 -1.52 -14.83
N TYR A 431 -4.88 -2.42 -13.90
CA TYR A 431 -3.52 -2.73 -13.47
C TYR A 431 -3.13 -4.20 -13.65
N GLY A 432 -4.13 -5.08 -13.73
CA GLY A 432 -3.93 -6.53 -13.62
C GLY A 432 -3.21 -7.18 -14.79
N PHE A 433 -2.64 -8.33 -14.54
CA PHE A 433 -2.26 -9.31 -15.56
C PHE A 433 -3.48 -10.03 -16.14
N ILE A 434 -4.55 -10.07 -15.36
CA ILE A 434 -5.81 -10.71 -15.70
C ILE A 434 -6.87 -9.61 -15.85
N TYR A 435 -7.44 -9.49 -17.04
CA TYR A 435 -8.55 -8.61 -17.31
C TYR A 435 -9.83 -9.19 -16.72
N VAL A 436 -10.56 -8.37 -15.96
CA VAL A 436 -11.89 -8.70 -15.47
C VAL A 436 -12.92 -8.07 -16.41
N ASN A 437 -13.74 -8.90 -17.06
CA ASN A 437 -14.71 -8.43 -18.06
C ASN A 437 -15.90 -7.73 -17.43
N ARG A 438 -15.68 -6.49 -17.02
CA ARG A 438 -16.68 -5.54 -16.53
C ARG A 438 -16.29 -4.11 -16.85
N GLU A 439 -17.28 -3.22 -16.84
CA GLU A 439 -17.10 -1.77 -16.84
C GLU A 439 -17.61 -1.17 -15.53
N ASP A 440 -17.48 0.14 -15.35
CA ASP A 440 -17.92 0.80 -14.12
C ASP A 440 -19.39 0.57 -13.80
N HIS A 441 -20.27 0.66 -14.80
CA HIS A 441 -21.72 0.57 -14.64
C HIS A 441 -22.33 -0.70 -15.27
N GLU A 442 -21.49 -1.60 -15.77
CA GLU A 442 -21.93 -2.83 -16.40
C GLU A 442 -21.08 -4.02 -15.93
N LEU A 443 -21.68 -4.94 -15.19
CA LEU A 443 -20.98 -6.09 -14.65
C LEU A 443 -20.55 -7.10 -15.70
N LYS A 444 -21.25 -7.15 -16.87
CA LYS A 444 -21.04 -8.17 -17.91
C LYS A 444 -21.03 -9.58 -17.29
N ASP A 445 -20.09 -10.43 -17.71
CA ASP A 445 -19.97 -11.80 -17.21
C ASP A 445 -18.84 -11.99 -16.18
N LEU A 446 -18.09 -10.94 -15.88
CA LEU A 446 -16.95 -10.97 -14.94
C LEU A 446 -15.88 -12.01 -15.27
N ARG A 447 -15.84 -12.56 -16.50
CA ARG A 447 -14.85 -13.57 -16.88
C ARG A 447 -13.44 -13.03 -16.81
N ARG A 448 -12.49 -13.94 -16.55
CA ARG A 448 -11.06 -13.65 -16.46
C ARG A 448 -10.41 -13.89 -17.82
N ILE A 449 -9.72 -12.87 -18.34
CA ILE A 449 -9.01 -12.95 -19.62
C ILE A 449 -7.54 -12.63 -19.36
N LYS A 450 -6.64 -13.54 -19.68
CA LYS A 450 -5.20 -13.35 -19.53
C LYS A 450 -4.72 -12.32 -20.56
N LYS A 451 -3.98 -11.29 -20.10
CA LYS A 451 -3.38 -10.28 -20.97
C LYS A 451 -2.03 -10.76 -21.51
N ASP A 452 -1.45 -10.07 -22.48
CA ASP A 452 -0.12 -10.41 -22.98
C ASP A 452 0.95 -10.34 -21.89
N SER A 453 0.82 -9.37 -20.97
CA SER A 453 1.70 -9.27 -19.79
C SER A 453 1.63 -10.48 -18.85
N PHE A 454 0.52 -11.24 -18.83
CA PHE A 454 0.41 -12.48 -18.07
C PHE A 454 1.46 -13.51 -18.54
N TYR A 455 1.51 -13.76 -19.83
CA TYR A 455 2.44 -14.73 -20.41
C TYR A 455 3.89 -14.25 -20.31
N TRP A 456 4.11 -12.97 -20.49
CA TRP A 456 5.44 -12.38 -20.32
C TRP A 456 5.93 -12.53 -18.86
N TYR A 457 5.09 -12.17 -17.87
CA TYR A 457 5.49 -12.27 -16.46
C TYR A 457 5.65 -13.73 -16.02
N GLN A 458 4.84 -14.64 -16.56
CA GLN A 458 5.05 -16.08 -16.39
C GLN A 458 6.47 -16.52 -16.85
N SER A 459 6.94 -15.97 -17.97
CA SER A 459 8.30 -16.26 -18.46
C SER A 459 9.37 -15.69 -17.54
N VAL A 460 9.16 -14.48 -16.97
CA VAL A 460 10.07 -13.87 -15.99
C VAL A 460 10.20 -14.76 -14.75
N ILE A 461 9.09 -15.23 -14.21
CA ILE A 461 9.07 -16.11 -13.02
C ILE A 461 9.77 -17.44 -13.32
N LYS A 462 9.45 -18.06 -14.45
CA LYS A 462 10.06 -19.33 -14.88
C LYS A 462 11.57 -19.23 -15.04
N ASN A 463 12.07 -18.12 -15.59
CA ASN A 463 13.50 -17.88 -15.80
C ASN A 463 14.20 -17.30 -14.56
N ASN A 464 13.46 -17.06 -13.49
CA ASN A 464 13.93 -16.36 -12.29
C ASN A 464 14.64 -15.02 -12.62
N GLY A 465 14.10 -14.27 -13.58
CA GLY A 465 14.68 -13.02 -14.07
C GLY A 465 14.18 -12.65 -15.46
N LEU A 466 14.68 -11.54 -15.98
CA LEU A 466 14.31 -11.09 -17.32
C LEU A 466 14.77 -12.10 -18.37
N PRO A 467 13.93 -12.47 -19.36
CA PRO A 467 14.36 -13.30 -20.47
C PRO A 467 15.49 -12.64 -21.26
N GLU A 468 16.31 -13.45 -21.93
CA GLU A 468 17.29 -12.93 -22.92
C GLU A 468 16.53 -12.33 -24.10
N GLU A 469 16.99 -11.15 -24.58
CA GLU A 469 16.49 -10.53 -25.79
C GLU A 469 16.76 -11.37 -27.04
#